data_171107e48bcdd4768531545f158c0c1b
#
_entry.id   171107e48bcdd4768531545f158c0c1b
#
_cell.length_a   1.000
_cell.length_b   1.000
_cell.length_c   1.000
_cell.angle_alpha   90.00
_cell.angle_beta   90.00
_cell.angle_gamma   90.00
#
_symmetry.space_group_name_H-M   'P 1'
#
loop_
_entity.id
_entity.type
_entity.pdbx_description
1 polymer ?
#
loop_
_entity_poly.entity_id
_entity_poly.type
_entity_poly.pdbx_seq_one_letter_code
_entity_poly.pdbx_strand_id
1 'polypeptide(L)'
;KLSDSTPEKGEISEGWIERHNSTRIDHAILNEWIDSYEFQLKFVVSRKEEINEVKCIIDKIESDILPEKVLLMPEGTDSETIHSRYDMLVDLCKENGFRMCNRLHLDLFGNTRGT
;
A
#
# COMPACT_ATOMS: atom_id res chain seq x y z
N LYS A 1 3.07 4.10 3.30
CA LYS A 1 3.48 3.79 1.92
C LYS A 1 4.62 2.79 1.94
N LEU A 2 4.68 1.86 0.98
CA LEU A 2 5.79 0.93 0.84
C LEU A 2 7.06 1.60 0.30
N SER A 3 8.20 0.92 0.40
CA SER A 3 9.51 1.47 0.06
C SER A 3 9.65 1.86 -1.42
N ASP A 4 8.98 1.16 -2.33
CA ASP A 4 8.96 1.47 -3.76
C ASP A 4 8.29 2.82 -4.09
N SER A 5 7.54 3.40 -3.14
CA SER A 5 6.99 4.76 -3.27
C SER A 5 8.05 5.87 -3.19
N THR A 6 9.30 5.52 -2.82
CA THR A 6 10.41 6.48 -2.74
C THR A 6 11.04 6.63 -4.12
N PRO A 7 11.17 7.87 -4.65
CA PRO A 7 11.81 8.12 -5.93
C PRO A 7 13.26 7.64 -5.97
N GLU A 8 13.73 7.23 -7.15
CA GLU A 8 15.12 6.82 -7.34
C GLU A 8 16.09 8.00 -7.19
N LYS A 9 17.35 7.67 -6.84
CA LYS A 9 18.43 8.68 -6.78
C LYS A 9 18.61 9.30 -8.16
N GLY A 10 18.60 10.63 -8.20
CA GLY A 10 18.75 11.43 -9.42
C GLY A 10 17.46 12.05 -9.96
N GLU A 11 16.29 11.58 -9.53
CA GLU A 11 15.00 12.22 -9.86
C GLU A 11 14.73 13.45 -8.97
N ILE A 12 15.15 13.38 -7.71
CA ILE A 12 14.93 14.41 -6.69
C ILE A 12 16.17 14.50 -5.78
N SER A 13 16.32 15.60 -5.03
CA SER A 13 17.45 15.79 -4.09
C SER A 13 17.52 14.68 -3.03
N GLU A 14 18.73 14.24 -2.68
CA GLU A 14 18.97 13.20 -1.66
C GLU A 14 18.32 13.54 -0.31
N GLY A 15 18.36 14.80 0.11
CA GLY A 15 17.73 15.26 1.34
C GLY A 15 16.21 15.08 1.35
N TRP A 16 15.55 15.19 0.20
CA TRP A 16 14.12 14.93 0.06
C TRP A 16 13.82 13.43 0.16
N ILE A 17 14.63 12.59 -0.48
CA ILE A 17 14.52 11.12 -0.41
C ILE A 17 14.66 10.64 1.04
N GLU A 18 15.66 11.12 1.76
CA GLU A 18 15.89 10.79 3.17
C GLU A 18 14.70 11.21 4.05
N ARG A 19 14.19 12.44 3.87
CA ARG A 19 12.99 12.92 4.58
C ARG A 19 11.78 12.05 4.25
N HIS A 20 11.55 11.72 2.98
CA HIS A 20 10.45 10.87 2.57
C HIS A 20 10.52 9.48 3.23
N ASN A 21 11.69 8.84 3.24
CA ASN A 21 11.89 7.54 3.88
C ASN A 21 11.67 7.58 5.40
N SER A 22 12.12 8.63 6.08
CA SER A 22 11.97 8.76 7.53
C SER A 22 10.53 9.06 7.96
N THR A 23 9.72 9.69 7.10
CA THR A 23 8.36 10.15 7.44
C THR A 23 7.25 9.34 6.78
N ARG A 24 7.54 8.44 5.82
CA ARG A 24 6.51 7.68 5.09
C ARG A 24 5.68 6.74 5.96
N ILE A 25 6.24 6.30 7.09
CA ILE A 25 5.54 5.48 8.08
C ILE A 25 5.88 6.01 9.48
N ASP A 26 4.85 6.40 10.22
CA ASP A 26 4.94 6.77 11.63
C ASP A 26 4.12 5.75 12.42
N HIS A 27 4.81 4.81 13.08
CA HIS A 27 4.17 3.72 13.81
C HIS A 27 3.41 4.21 15.06
N ALA A 28 3.88 5.28 15.71
CA ALA A 28 3.22 5.82 16.91
C ALA A 28 1.84 6.41 16.54
N ILE A 29 1.77 7.20 15.47
CA ILE A 29 0.52 7.76 14.96
C ILE A 29 -0.42 6.65 14.46
N LEU A 30 0.12 5.64 13.78
CA LEU A 30 -0.69 4.50 13.32
C LEU A 30 -1.31 3.74 14.49
N ASN A 31 -0.55 3.45 15.54
CA ASN A 31 -1.06 2.80 16.74
C ASN A 31 -2.18 3.60 17.40
N GLU A 32 -1.99 4.91 17.57
CA GLU A 32 -3.01 5.81 18.14
C GLU A 32 -4.30 5.78 17.32
N TRP A 33 -4.21 5.83 16.00
CA TRP A 33 -5.39 5.82 15.13
C TRP A 33 -6.12 4.47 15.13
N ILE A 34 -5.37 3.36 15.12
CA ILE A 34 -5.92 2.01 15.17
C ILE A 34 -6.68 1.78 16.47
N ASP A 35 -6.17 2.26 17.60
CA ASP A 35 -6.80 2.10 18.90
C ASP A 35 -8.02 3.02 19.10
N SER A 36 -8.05 4.16 18.39
CA SER A 36 -9.06 5.21 18.61
C SER A 36 -10.21 5.20 17.60
N TYR A 37 -10.01 4.64 16.40
CA TYR A 37 -10.97 4.73 15.30
C TYR A 37 -11.21 3.39 14.60
N GLU A 38 -12.38 3.27 13.94
CA GLU A 38 -12.57 2.25 12.91
C GLU A 38 -11.61 2.52 11.73
N PHE A 39 -10.93 1.47 11.28
CA PHE A 39 -9.85 1.63 10.32
C PHE A 39 -9.82 0.55 9.24
N GLN A 40 -9.12 0.84 8.17
CA GLN A 40 -8.64 -0.09 7.16
C GLN A 40 -7.19 0.25 6.81
N LEU A 41 -6.33 -0.76 6.74
CA LEU A 41 -4.96 -0.59 6.26
C LEU A 41 -4.90 -0.93 4.78
N LYS A 42 -4.61 0.04 3.94
CA LYS A 42 -4.48 -0.13 2.48
C LYS A 42 -3.03 -0.02 2.05
N PHE A 43 -2.55 -1.06 1.38
CA PHE A 43 -1.21 -1.10 0.81
C PHE A 43 -1.30 -1.15 -0.71
N VAL A 44 -0.56 -0.27 -1.38
CA VAL A 44 -0.40 -0.28 -2.84
C VAL A 44 0.77 -1.19 -3.16
N VAL A 45 0.52 -2.23 -3.96
CA VAL A 45 1.47 -3.32 -4.23
C VAL A 45 1.70 -3.46 -5.72
N SER A 46 2.96 -3.48 -6.14
CA SER A 46 3.40 -3.65 -7.53
C SER A 46 3.97 -5.04 -7.79
N ARG A 47 4.57 -5.67 -6.78
CA ARG A 47 5.30 -6.96 -6.90
C ARG A 47 4.98 -7.88 -5.72
N LYS A 48 5.09 -9.19 -5.98
CA LYS A 48 4.82 -10.23 -4.98
C LYS A 48 5.69 -10.10 -3.72
N GLU A 49 6.94 -9.72 -3.88
CA GLU A 49 7.92 -9.62 -2.79
C GLU A 49 7.57 -8.56 -1.75
N GLU A 50 6.80 -7.54 -2.13
CA GLU A 50 6.37 -6.46 -1.24
C GLU A 50 5.45 -6.93 -0.11
N ILE A 51 4.88 -8.13 -0.23
CA ILE A 51 4.10 -8.73 0.86
C ILE A 51 4.90 -8.88 2.14
N ASN A 52 6.21 -9.10 2.05
CA ASN A 52 7.08 -9.20 3.22
C ASN A 52 7.20 -7.86 3.94
N GLU A 53 7.27 -6.75 3.20
CA GLU A 53 7.25 -5.41 3.79
C GLU A 53 5.90 -5.10 4.44
N VAL A 54 4.79 -5.46 3.79
CA VAL A 54 3.44 -5.34 4.36
C VAL A 54 3.34 -6.06 5.70
N LYS A 55 3.78 -7.32 5.75
CA LYS A 55 3.79 -8.11 7.00
C LYS A 55 4.67 -7.48 8.06
N CYS A 56 5.86 -7.01 7.70
CA CYS A 56 6.76 -6.34 8.62
C CYS A 56 6.15 -5.06 9.21
N ILE A 57 5.41 -4.28 8.41
CA ILE A 57 4.71 -3.09 8.90
C ILE A 57 3.60 -3.47 9.87
N ILE A 58 2.80 -4.50 9.55
CA ILE A 58 1.73 -5.00 10.42
C ILE A 58 2.29 -5.50 11.74
N ASP A 59 3.39 -6.27 11.72
CA ASP A 59 4.03 -6.83 12.90
C ASP A 59 4.59 -5.76 13.86
N LYS A 60 4.95 -4.58 13.32
CA LYS A 60 5.41 -3.44 14.12
C LYS A 60 4.28 -2.63 14.76
N ILE A 61 3.04 -2.89 14.39
CA ILE A 61 1.87 -2.29 15.01
C ILE A 61 1.58 -3.06 16.29
N GLU A 62 1.50 -2.36 17.42
CA GLU A 62 1.32 -2.97 18.75
C GLU A 62 -0.07 -3.55 18.97
N SER A 63 -1.07 -3.01 18.23
CA SER A 63 -2.45 -3.47 18.31
C SER A 63 -2.68 -4.68 17.40
N ASP A 64 -3.59 -5.57 17.80
CA ASP A 64 -4.01 -6.72 16.98
C ASP A 64 -4.75 -6.26 15.73
N ILE A 65 -4.19 -6.60 14.57
CA ILE A 65 -4.78 -6.30 13.26
C ILE A 65 -5.43 -7.57 12.70
N LEU A 66 -6.76 -7.58 12.61
CA LEU A 66 -7.47 -8.64 11.91
C LEU A 66 -7.13 -8.61 10.42
N PRO A 67 -6.82 -9.76 9.78
CA PRO A 67 -6.46 -9.81 8.36
C PRO A 67 -7.48 -9.12 7.44
N GLU A 68 -8.77 -9.20 7.76
CA GLU A 68 -9.85 -8.55 7.01
C GLU A 68 -9.82 -7.01 7.03
N LYS A 69 -9.04 -6.41 7.92
CA LYS A 69 -8.79 -4.96 7.95
C LYS A 69 -7.67 -4.52 7.00
N VAL A 70 -6.95 -5.49 6.43
CA VAL A 70 -5.83 -5.25 5.51
C VAL A 70 -6.30 -5.41 4.07
N LEU A 71 -6.10 -4.38 3.26
CA LEU A 71 -6.48 -4.36 1.85
C LEU A 71 -5.23 -4.16 0.99
N LEU A 72 -5.09 -5.00 -0.05
CA LEU A 72 -4.07 -4.84 -1.08
C LEU A 72 -4.68 -4.20 -2.33
N MET A 73 -4.02 -3.19 -2.85
CA MET A 73 -4.43 -2.40 -4.01
C MET A 73 -3.34 -2.47 -5.08
N PRO A 74 -3.68 -2.70 -6.37
CA PRO A 74 -2.69 -2.72 -7.43
C PRO A 74 -2.07 -1.33 -7.63
N GLU A 75 -0.75 -1.27 -7.74
CA GLU A 75 -0.06 -0.07 -8.22
C GLU A 75 -0.27 0.06 -9.72
N GLY A 76 -0.35 1.29 -10.24
CA GLY A 76 -0.49 1.60 -11.66
C GLY A 76 -1.28 2.87 -11.93
N THR A 77 -1.11 3.41 -13.13
CA THR A 77 -1.80 4.62 -13.61
C THR A 77 -2.72 4.35 -14.80
N ASP A 78 -2.73 3.14 -15.32
CA ASP A 78 -3.57 2.70 -16.44
C ASP A 78 -4.22 1.34 -16.13
N SER A 79 -5.36 1.08 -16.76
CA SER A 79 -6.16 -0.13 -16.52
C SER A 79 -5.42 -1.41 -16.91
N GLU A 80 -4.61 -1.40 -17.95
CA GLU A 80 -3.88 -2.58 -18.41
C GLU A 80 -2.86 -3.04 -17.36
N THR A 81 -2.06 -2.11 -16.86
CA THR A 81 -1.08 -2.38 -15.78
C THR A 81 -1.78 -2.90 -14.52
N ILE A 82 -2.89 -2.26 -14.14
CA ILE A 82 -3.67 -2.65 -12.95
C ILE A 82 -4.24 -4.05 -13.10
N HIS A 83 -4.87 -4.36 -14.24
CA HIS A 83 -5.46 -5.68 -14.49
C HIS A 83 -4.40 -6.79 -14.55
N SER A 84 -3.21 -6.51 -15.09
CA SER A 84 -2.11 -7.48 -15.13
C SER A 84 -1.64 -7.93 -13.73
N ARG A 85 -1.94 -7.16 -12.69
CA ARG A 85 -1.56 -7.44 -11.29
C ARG A 85 -2.65 -8.13 -10.48
N TYR A 86 -3.86 -8.26 -11.00
CA TYR A 86 -4.98 -8.83 -10.25
C TYR A 86 -4.74 -10.26 -9.78
N ASP A 87 -4.26 -11.14 -10.65
CA ASP A 87 -4.05 -12.56 -10.30
C ASP A 87 -3.05 -12.68 -9.14
N MET A 88 -1.93 -11.97 -9.23
CA MET A 88 -0.94 -11.90 -8.14
C MET A 88 -1.55 -11.41 -6.83
N LEU A 89 -2.34 -10.32 -6.88
CA LEU A 89 -2.96 -9.76 -5.68
C LEU A 89 -4.02 -10.69 -5.08
N VAL A 90 -4.82 -11.35 -5.91
CA VAL A 90 -5.81 -12.34 -5.46
C VAL A 90 -5.12 -13.48 -4.72
N ASP A 91 -4.02 -13.99 -5.25
CA ASP A 91 -3.25 -15.05 -4.60
C ASP A 91 -2.67 -14.59 -3.26
N LEU A 92 -2.06 -13.41 -3.21
CA LEU A 92 -1.54 -12.83 -1.96
C LEU A 92 -2.65 -12.62 -0.91
N CYS A 93 -3.82 -12.17 -1.33
CA CYS A 93 -4.96 -11.98 -0.44
C CYS A 93 -5.46 -13.32 0.12
N LYS A 94 -5.59 -14.35 -0.72
CA LYS A 94 -6.00 -15.70 -0.29
C LYS A 94 -5.01 -16.31 0.69
N GLU A 95 -3.71 -16.21 0.42
CA GLU A 95 -2.66 -16.77 1.27
C GLU A 95 -2.60 -16.11 2.66
N ASN A 96 -2.97 -14.84 2.77
CA ASN A 96 -2.82 -14.06 4.01
C ASN A 96 -4.14 -13.69 4.68
N GLY A 97 -5.28 -14.03 4.10
CA GLY A 97 -6.59 -13.62 4.60
C GLY A 97 -6.89 -12.13 4.43
N PHE A 98 -6.16 -11.44 3.54
CA PHE A 98 -6.34 -10.04 3.25
C PHE A 98 -7.47 -9.82 2.23
N ARG A 99 -7.90 -8.58 2.06
CA ARG A 99 -8.91 -8.18 1.08
C ARG A 99 -8.25 -7.47 -0.09
N MET A 100 -8.81 -7.65 -1.27
CA MET A 100 -8.42 -6.91 -2.45
C MET A 100 -9.25 -5.63 -2.60
N CYS A 101 -8.61 -4.54 -2.96
CA CYS A 101 -9.26 -3.27 -3.31
C CYS A 101 -8.77 -2.83 -4.69
N ASN A 102 -9.67 -2.60 -5.64
CA ASN A 102 -9.32 -2.08 -6.95
C ASN A 102 -9.22 -0.54 -6.96
N ARG A 103 -8.81 0.00 -8.11
CA ARG A 103 -8.76 1.45 -8.35
C ARG A 103 -9.83 1.83 -9.37
N LEU A 104 -11.09 1.70 -8.96
CA LEU A 104 -12.26 1.88 -9.83
C LEU A 104 -12.25 3.19 -10.61
N HIS A 105 -11.74 4.27 -10.06
CA HIS A 105 -11.64 5.55 -10.74
C HIS A 105 -10.78 5.50 -12.02
N LEU A 106 -9.75 4.65 -12.04
CA LEU A 106 -8.91 4.46 -13.23
C LEU A 106 -9.64 3.64 -14.30
N ASP A 107 -10.45 2.67 -13.89
CA ASP A 107 -11.29 1.91 -14.83
C ASP A 107 -12.38 2.77 -15.46
N LEU A 108 -12.97 3.70 -14.70
CA LEU A 108 -14.07 4.56 -15.15
C LEU A 108 -13.59 5.79 -15.93
N PHE A 109 -12.51 6.41 -15.51
CA PHE A 109 -12.11 7.74 -16.00
C PHE A 109 -10.68 7.80 -16.54
N GLY A 110 -9.92 6.69 -16.49
CA GLY A 110 -8.51 6.68 -16.80
C GLY A 110 -7.70 7.53 -15.81
N ASN A 111 -6.47 7.84 -16.16
CA ASN A 111 -5.58 8.67 -15.33
C ASN A 111 -5.88 10.16 -15.51
N THR A 112 -7.11 10.56 -15.25
CA THR A 112 -7.57 11.96 -15.33
C THR A 112 -7.50 12.61 -13.97
N ARG A 113 -6.77 13.73 -13.86
CA ARG A 113 -6.62 14.45 -12.59
C ARG A 113 -7.97 15.00 -12.12
N GLY A 114 -8.27 14.80 -10.83
CA GLY A 114 -9.50 15.28 -10.21
C GLY A 114 -10.68 14.30 -10.28
N THR A 115 -10.41 13.06 -10.69
CA THR A 115 -11.41 11.98 -10.69
C THR A 115 -11.21 11.01 -9.54
#